data_9f238e2a5dcd62cee5a03735a90314a9
#
_entry.id   9f238e2a5dcd62cee5a03735a90314a9
#
_cell.length_a   1.000
_cell.length_b   1.000
_cell.length_c   1.000
_cell.angle_alpha   90.00
_cell.angle_beta   90.00
_cell.angle_gamma   90.00
#
_symmetry.space_group_name_H-M   'P 1'
#
loop_
_entity.id
_entity.type
_entity.pdbx_description
1 polymer ?
#
loop_
_entity_poly.entity_id
_entity_poly.type
_entity_poly.pdbx_seq_one_letter_code
_entity_poly.pdbx_strand_id
1 'polypeptide(L)'
;VGLPDNGIFKIGDTLTEGELIHFRGLPSFSPELFKYIENDDPMKSKQFYKGLEQLMDEGVAQLFVNQFNNRRIVGTVGQLQFEVIQYRLENEYNAKCRWEPVHLYKACWIESDDEKEYENFKKRKYQYMAKDSEGRDVFLADSGYVLSMAQQDFEHIKFHFTSEF
;
A
#
# COMPACT_ATOMS: atom_id res chain seq x y z
N VAL A 1 12.84 -8.40 -21.66
CA VAL A 1 13.26 -8.26 -21.33
C VAL A 1 14.05 -8.63 -21.01
N GLY A 2 14.11 -8.96 -21.10
CA GLY A 2 14.80 -9.35 -20.72
C GLY A 2 15.85 -8.64 -20.70
N LEU A 3 16.11 -8.09 -20.59
CA LEU A 3 16.94 -7.46 -20.47
C LEU A 3 17.55 -7.65 -19.62
N PRO A 4 17.93 -7.79 -19.44
CA PRO A 4 18.55 -8.11 -18.57
C PRO A 4 18.25 -7.63 -17.60
N ASP A 5 17.77 -8.04 -17.03
CA ASP A 5 17.50 -7.53 -16.09
C ASP A 5 18.48 -7.55 -15.28
N ASN A 6 19.16 -7.34 -15.22
CA ASN A 6 20.16 -7.21 -14.43
C ASN A 6 19.77 -6.97 -13.10
N GLY A 7 18.77 -7.39 -12.67
CA GLY A 7 18.47 -7.27 -11.30
C GLY A 7 18.24 -5.88 -10.81
N ILE A 8 18.65 -4.91 -11.51
CA ILE A 8 18.35 -3.58 -11.08
C ILE A 8 17.01 -3.19 -11.60
N PHE A 9 16.41 -4.01 -12.43
CA PHE A 9 15.08 -3.70 -12.91
C PHE A 9 14.08 -4.13 -11.87
N LYS A 10 13.17 -3.26 -11.52
CA LYS A 10 12.03 -3.66 -10.72
C LYS A 10 11.07 -4.41 -11.60
N ILE A 11 10.27 -5.25 -10.99
CA ILE A 11 9.24 -5.93 -11.72
C ILE A 11 8.37 -4.89 -12.38
N GLY A 12 8.18 -4.99 -13.65
CA GLY A 12 7.40 -4.02 -14.42
C GLY A 12 8.20 -2.95 -15.09
N ASP A 13 9.49 -2.85 -14.79
CA ASP A 13 10.32 -1.89 -15.49
C ASP A 13 10.47 -2.34 -16.93
N THR A 14 10.48 -1.41 -17.85
CA THR A 14 10.69 -1.77 -19.22
C THR A 14 12.12 -1.57 -19.53
N LEU A 15 12.54 -2.27 -20.53
CA LEU A 15 13.87 -2.09 -20.92
C LEU A 15 13.99 -1.04 -21.90
N THR A 16 13.31 -0.06 -21.80
CA THR A 16 13.32 0.89 -22.74
C THR A 16 14.35 1.71 -22.47
N GLU A 17 14.98 1.87 -23.03
CA GLU A 17 15.78 2.67 -22.92
C GLU A 17 15.83 3.53 -22.06
N GLY A 18 16.14 3.42 -21.38
CA GLY A 18 16.20 4.08 -20.43
C GLY A 18 15.52 4.96 -19.88
N GLU A 19 14.99 5.00 -19.83
CA GLU A 19 14.29 5.68 -19.25
C GLU A 19 13.81 5.39 -18.32
N LEU A 20 13.83 5.20 -17.97
CA LEU A 20 13.36 5.06 -17.10
C LEU A 20 13.29 5.02 -16.24
N ILE A 21 13.30 5.14 -16.01
CA ILE A 21 13.13 5.08 -15.33
C ILE A 21 12.83 4.99 -14.47
N HIS A 22 12.36 5.05 -13.99
CA HIS A 22 11.96 5.00 -13.06
C HIS A 22 11.17 4.45 -12.67
N PHE A 23 11.02 4.29 -12.28
CA PHE A 23 10.35 3.77 -11.98
C PHE A 23 9.47 3.71 -11.52
N ARG A 24 9.17 4.10 -11.31
CA ARG A 24 7.94 4.10 -11.21
C ARG A 24 7.40 3.43 -12.32
N GLY A 25 7.95 2.62 -13.04
CA GLY A 25 7.44 1.87 -14.16
C GLY A 25 6.51 0.74 -13.79
N LEU A 26 6.34 0.49 -12.53
CA LEU A 26 5.46 -0.59 -12.11
C LEU A 26 4.00 -0.23 -12.28
N PRO A 27 3.20 -1.10 -12.90
CA PRO A 27 1.77 -0.84 -12.97
C PRO A 27 1.18 -0.88 -11.57
N SER A 28 0.26 0.00 -11.32
CA SER A 28 -0.47 -0.04 -10.08
C SER A 28 -1.47 -1.16 -10.10
N PHE A 29 -1.77 -1.71 -8.96
CA PHE A 29 -2.80 -2.71 -8.88
C PHE A 29 -3.73 -2.37 -7.72
N SER A 30 -4.95 -2.89 -7.78
CA SER A 30 -5.90 -2.74 -6.69
C SER A 30 -5.65 -3.89 -5.73
N PRO A 31 -5.20 -3.62 -4.52
CA PRO A 31 -4.94 -4.72 -3.57
C PRO A 31 -6.23 -5.44 -3.24
N GLU A 32 -6.15 -6.75 -3.06
CA GLU A 32 -7.31 -7.55 -2.75
C GLU A 32 -7.21 -8.25 -1.42
N LEU A 33 -5.99 -8.46 -0.94
CA LEU A 33 -5.77 -9.10 0.36
C LEU A 33 -5.01 -8.15 1.25
N PHE A 34 -5.38 -8.11 2.52
CA PHE A 34 -4.78 -7.18 3.46
C PHE A 34 -4.45 -7.86 4.76
N LYS A 35 -3.31 -7.53 5.33
CA LYS A 35 -2.93 -7.98 6.67
C LYS A 35 -2.15 -6.89 7.36
N TYR A 36 -2.31 -6.81 8.68
CA TYR A 36 -1.43 -5.98 9.48
C TYR A 36 -0.06 -6.65 9.51
N ILE A 37 1.00 -5.86 9.45
CA ILE A 37 2.35 -6.37 9.63
C ILE A 37 2.94 -5.70 10.86
N GLU A 38 3.55 -6.51 11.73
CA GLU A 38 4.14 -6.02 12.95
C GLU A 38 5.58 -6.49 13.03
N ASN A 39 6.43 -5.66 13.62
CA ASN A 39 7.80 -6.06 13.88
C ASN A 39 7.81 -7.00 15.08
N ASP A 40 8.31 -8.20 14.89
CA ASP A 40 8.29 -9.21 15.93
C ASP A 40 9.48 -9.14 16.87
N ASP A 41 10.48 -8.34 16.55
CA ASP A 41 11.68 -8.21 17.37
C ASP A 41 12.02 -6.74 17.52
N PRO A 42 11.75 -6.14 18.67
CA PRO A 42 12.03 -4.72 18.88
C PRO A 42 13.49 -4.34 18.69
N MET A 43 14.40 -5.29 18.87
CA MET A 43 15.83 -5.03 18.70
C MET A 43 16.20 -4.88 17.22
N LYS A 44 15.32 -5.28 16.34
CA LYS A 44 15.56 -5.24 14.89
C LYS A 44 14.69 -4.23 14.18
N SER A 45 14.17 -3.24 14.89
CA SER A 45 13.26 -2.26 14.30
C SER A 45 13.83 -1.59 13.07
N LYS A 46 15.07 -1.18 13.15
CA LYS A 46 15.69 -0.47 12.04
C LYS A 46 15.76 -1.34 10.79
N GLN A 47 16.18 -2.58 10.94
CA GLN A 47 16.27 -3.52 9.83
C GLN A 47 14.88 -3.82 9.28
N PHE A 48 13.90 -3.96 10.18
CA PHE A 48 12.54 -4.26 9.79
C PHE A 48 11.96 -3.16 8.88
N TYR A 49 12.05 -1.92 9.32
CA TYR A 49 11.47 -0.83 8.55
C TYR A 49 12.23 -0.55 7.27
N LYS A 50 13.54 -0.70 7.31
CA LYS A 50 14.34 -0.52 6.10
C LYS A 50 14.00 -1.59 5.07
N GLY A 51 13.90 -2.84 5.53
CA GLY A 51 13.56 -3.94 4.63
C GLY A 51 12.17 -3.80 4.05
N LEU A 52 11.23 -3.41 4.89
CA LEU A 52 9.86 -3.24 4.45
C LEU A 52 9.76 -2.14 3.38
N GLU A 53 10.43 -1.03 3.61
CA GLU A 53 10.44 0.07 2.66
C GLU A 53 11.05 -0.37 1.32
N GLN A 54 12.14 -1.11 1.38
CA GLN A 54 12.79 -1.57 0.18
C GLN A 54 11.91 -2.55 -0.61
N LEU A 55 11.23 -3.46 0.07
CA LEU A 55 10.34 -4.39 -0.59
C LEU A 55 9.17 -3.67 -1.24
N MET A 56 8.68 -2.61 -0.61
CA MET A 56 7.61 -1.82 -1.22
C MET A 56 8.12 -1.07 -2.46
N ASP A 57 9.36 -0.58 -2.41
CA ASP A 57 9.96 0.09 -3.56
C ASP A 57 10.13 -0.87 -4.73
N GLU A 58 10.32 -2.14 -4.45
CA GLU A 58 10.43 -3.16 -5.49
C GLU A 58 9.08 -3.58 -6.05
N GLY A 59 8.01 -3.11 -5.46
CA GLY A 59 6.68 -3.42 -5.98
C GLY A 59 6.12 -4.76 -5.57
N VAL A 60 6.67 -5.36 -4.51
CA VAL A 60 6.18 -6.66 -4.05
C VAL A 60 4.75 -6.55 -3.53
N ALA A 61 4.43 -5.43 -2.89
CA ALA A 61 3.12 -5.20 -2.31
C ALA A 61 2.94 -3.72 -2.09
N GLN A 62 1.82 -3.32 -1.51
CA GLN A 62 1.56 -1.92 -1.17
C GLN A 62 1.42 -1.80 0.34
N LEU A 63 1.92 -0.69 0.88
CA LEU A 63 1.91 -0.47 2.31
C LEU A 63 1.05 0.73 2.65
N PHE A 64 0.22 0.58 3.67
CA PHE A 64 -0.64 1.65 4.16
C PHE A 64 -0.43 1.81 5.65
N VAL A 65 -0.41 3.06 6.13
CA VAL A 65 -0.33 3.33 7.56
C VAL A 65 -1.67 3.90 7.99
N ASN A 66 -2.37 3.17 8.82
CA ASN A 66 -3.69 3.58 9.29
C ASN A 66 -3.55 4.80 10.19
N GLN A 67 -4.31 5.85 9.89
CA GLN A 67 -4.19 7.12 10.61
C GLN A 67 -4.82 7.07 11.99
N PHE A 68 -5.75 6.16 12.19
CA PHE A 68 -6.44 6.04 13.48
C PHE A 68 -5.58 5.34 14.52
N ASN A 69 -4.95 4.23 14.17
CA ASN A 69 -4.17 3.43 15.13
C ASN A 69 -2.69 3.35 14.79
N ASN A 70 -2.28 3.99 13.72
CA ASN A 70 -0.88 4.05 13.29
C ASN A 70 -0.28 2.67 12.98
N ARG A 71 -1.10 1.69 12.69
CA ARG A 71 -0.64 0.35 12.35
C ARG A 71 -0.40 0.25 10.84
N ARG A 72 0.53 -0.59 10.49
CA ARG A 72 0.88 -0.80 9.08
C ARG A 72 0.11 -1.96 8.51
N ILE A 73 -0.45 -1.74 7.31
CA ILE A 73 -1.23 -2.74 6.60
C ILE A 73 -0.57 -2.99 5.26
N VAL A 74 -0.37 -4.26 4.93
CA VAL A 74 0.20 -4.63 3.63
C VAL A 74 -0.95 -5.12 2.77
N GLY A 75 -1.04 -4.57 1.56
CA GLY A 75 -2.04 -4.97 0.58
C GLY A 75 -1.38 -5.69 -0.58
N THR A 76 -1.92 -6.83 -0.97
CA THR A 76 -1.37 -7.64 -2.04
C THR A 76 -2.48 -8.12 -2.96
N VAL A 77 -2.09 -8.68 -4.09
CA VAL A 77 -3.04 -9.31 -5.00
C VAL A 77 -3.24 -10.77 -4.62
N GLY A 78 -2.21 -11.43 -4.14
CA GLY A 78 -2.29 -12.85 -3.80
C GLY A 78 -1.61 -13.18 -2.48
N GLN A 79 -1.94 -14.33 -1.97
CA GLN A 79 -1.43 -14.77 -0.66
C GLN A 79 0.09 -14.97 -0.66
N LEU A 80 0.64 -15.38 -1.77
CA LEU A 80 2.06 -15.67 -1.86
C LEU A 80 2.93 -14.46 -1.55
N GLN A 81 2.48 -13.26 -1.89
CA GLN A 81 3.27 -12.07 -1.62
C GLN A 81 3.55 -11.87 -0.13
N PHE A 82 2.62 -12.27 0.74
CA PHE A 82 2.88 -12.17 2.18
C PHE A 82 4.02 -13.09 2.58
N GLU A 83 4.07 -14.28 1.99
CA GLU A 83 5.14 -15.24 2.29
C GLU A 83 6.48 -14.74 1.77
N VAL A 84 6.49 -14.13 0.60
CA VAL A 84 7.70 -13.57 0.02
C VAL A 84 8.25 -12.45 0.92
N ILE A 85 7.36 -11.58 1.38
CA ILE A 85 7.78 -10.48 2.25
C ILE A 85 8.39 -11.03 3.53
N GLN A 86 7.74 -11.99 4.15
CA GLN A 86 8.24 -12.58 5.39
C GLN A 86 9.60 -13.25 5.17
N TYR A 87 9.71 -14.04 4.14
CA TYR A 87 10.95 -14.75 3.83
C TYR A 87 12.09 -13.76 3.61
N ARG A 88 11.86 -12.72 2.84
CA ARG A 88 12.90 -11.77 2.52
C ARG A 88 13.29 -10.90 3.71
N LEU A 89 12.33 -10.53 4.55
CA LEU A 89 12.66 -9.80 5.77
C LEU A 89 13.54 -10.62 6.67
N GLU A 90 13.24 -11.89 6.82
CA GLU A 90 14.03 -12.77 7.69
C GLU A 90 15.41 -13.07 7.11
N ASN A 91 15.50 -13.28 5.82
CA ASN A 91 16.74 -13.75 5.21
C ASN A 91 17.64 -12.66 4.67
N GLU A 92 17.08 -11.53 4.28
CA GLU A 92 17.88 -10.44 3.73
C GLU A 92 18.13 -9.33 4.74
N TYR A 93 17.21 -9.14 5.68
CA TYR A 93 17.30 -8.03 6.63
C TYR A 93 17.42 -8.50 8.07
N ASN A 94 17.40 -9.80 8.27
CA ASN A 94 17.50 -10.39 9.59
C ASN A 94 16.44 -9.82 10.54
N ALA A 95 15.24 -9.64 10.03
CA ALA A 95 14.14 -9.08 10.79
C ALA A 95 12.94 -10.01 10.66
N LYS A 96 12.28 -10.26 11.78
CA LYS A 96 11.10 -11.11 11.79
C LYS A 96 9.86 -10.26 11.85
N CYS A 97 8.84 -10.69 11.15
CA CYS A 97 7.57 -9.99 11.18
C CYS A 97 6.47 -10.92 11.66
N ARG A 98 5.41 -10.30 12.13
CA ARG A 98 4.21 -11.02 12.56
C ARG A 98 3.04 -10.46 11.77
N TRP A 99 2.18 -11.35 11.29
CA TRP A 99 1.00 -10.96 10.54
C TRP A 99 -0.23 -11.07 11.42
N GLU A 100 -1.13 -10.12 11.28
CA GLU A 100 -2.43 -10.19 11.95
C GLU A 100 -3.52 -9.93 10.92
N PRO A 101 -4.62 -10.67 10.99
CA PRO A 101 -5.68 -10.47 10.01
C PRO A 101 -6.34 -9.11 10.16
N VAL A 102 -6.75 -8.53 9.06
CA VAL A 102 -7.54 -7.32 9.06
C VAL A 102 -8.64 -7.50 8.02
N HIS A 103 -9.82 -7.06 8.37
CA HIS A 103 -10.98 -7.25 7.50
C HIS A 103 -11.18 -5.98 6.67
N LEU A 104 -10.72 -6.01 5.45
CA LEU A 104 -10.87 -4.88 4.53
C LEU A 104 -11.40 -5.36 3.19
N TYR A 105 -12.18 -4.50 2.56
CA TYR A 105 -12.79 -4.78 1.28
C TYR A 105 -12.00 -4.15 0.13
N LYS A 106 -11.72 -2.85 0.23
CA LYS A 106 -11.03 -2.11 -0.83
C LYS A 106 -10.19 -0.98 -0.27
N ALA A 107 -9.11 -0.68 -0.95
CA ALA A 107 -8.33 0.52 -0.71
C ALA A 107 -8.69 1.52 -1.80
N CYS A 108 -9.03 2.74 -1.40
CA CYS A 108 -9.45 3.77 -2.35
C CYS A 108 -8.61 5.01 -2.16
N TRP A 109 -7.94 5.43 -3.23
CA TRP A 109 -7.23 6.71 -3.21
C TRP A 109 -8.27 7.78 -3.51
N ILE A 110 -8.35 8.80 -2.69
CA ILE A 110 -9.40 9.82 -2.80
C ILE A 110 -8.86 11.11 -3.38
N GLU A 111 -9.72 11.79 -4.09
CA GLU A 111 -9.37 13.04 -4.76
C GLU A 111 -10.60 13.92 -4.81
N SER A 112 -10.45 15.23 -4.68
CA SER A 112 -11.58 16.14 -4.80
C SER A 112 -11.11 17.53 -5.18
N ASP A 113 -11.94 18.23 -5.96
CA ASP A 113 -11.73 19.64 -6.26
C ASP A 113 -12.34 20.52 -5.17
N ASP A 114 -13.18 19.95 -4.31
CA ASP A 114 -13.81 20.67 -3.22
C ASP A 114 -13.01 20.42 -1.94
N GLU A 115 -12.18 21.37 -1.58
CA GLU A 115 -11.30 21.25 -0.45
C GLU A 115 -12.04 21.10 0.88
N LYS A 116 -13.16 21.76 1.01
CA LYS A 116 -13.96 21.68 2.23
C LYS A 116 -14.54 20.29 2.41
N GLU A 117 -15.08 19.75 1.34
CA GLU A 117 -15.64 18.41 1.40
C GLU A 117 -14.55 17.38 1.64
N TYR A 118 -13.38 17.59 1.05
CA TYR A 118 -12.25 16.71 1.22
C TYR A 118 -11.81 16.63 2.69
N GLU A 119 -11.67 17.80 3.33
CA GLU A 119 -11.27 17.84 4.73
C GLU A 119 -12.36 17.28 5.64
N ASN A 120 -13.61 17.55 5.31
CA ASN A 120 -14.73 17.01 6.07
C ASN A 120 -14.79 15.48 5.96
N PHE A 121 -14.52 14.96 4.77
CA PHE A 121 -14.47 13.52 4.55
C PHE A 121 -13.41 12.88 5.44
N LYS A 122 -12.21 13.43 5.44
CA LYS A 122 -11.13 12.87 6.23
C LYS A 122 -11.44 12.90 7.72
N LYS A 123 -12.14 13.92 8.15
CA LYS A 123 -12.53 14.06 9.54
C LYS A 123 -13.59 13.04 9.93
N ARG A 124 -14.61 12.92 9.10
CA ARG A 124 -15.72 12.04 9.40
C ARG A 124 -15.38 10.56 9.23
N LYS A 125 -14.45 10.27 8.33
CA LYS A 125 -14.03 8.90 8.05
C LYS A 125 -12.65 8.59 8.62
N TYR A 126 -12.25 9.31 9.65
CA TYR A 126 -10.90 9.22 10.20
C TYR A 126 -10.44 7.80 10.48
N GLN A 127 -11.32 6.98 11.04
CA GLN A 127 -10.92 5.62 11.40
C GLN A 127 -10.67 4.73 10.18
N TYR A 128 -11.11 5.16 9.01
CA TYR A 128 -10.87 4.41 7.77
C TYR A 128 -9.74 5.02 6.95
N MET A 129 -9.13 6.11 7.43
CA MET A 129 -8.12 6.79 6.64
C MET A 129 -6.73 6.24 6.87
N ALA A 130 -5.95 6.21 5.81
CA ALA A 130 -4.58 5.75 5.86
C ALA A 130 -3.74 6.58 4.91
N LYS A 131 -2.43 6.39 4.99
CA LYS A 131 -1.49 7.00 4.04
C LYS A 131 -0.74 5.89 3.32
N ASP A 132 -0.51 6.06 2.04
CA ASP A 132 0.31 5.10 1.31
C ASP A 132 1.78 5.48 1.47
N SER A 133 2.68 4.77 0.80
CA SER A 133 4.12 5.02 0.94
C SER A 133 4.55 6.38 0.44
N GLU A 134 3.72 7.02 -0.38
CA GLU A 134 4.03 8.36 -0.89
C GLU A 134 3.31 9.46 -0.12
N GLY A 135 2.65 9.10 0.95
CA GLY A 135 1.96 10.06 1.80
C GLY A 135 0.58 10.48 1.30
N ARG A 136 0.04 9.78 0.32
CA ARG A 136 -1.28 10.12 -0.21
C ARG A 136 -2.38 9.55 0.66
N ASP A 137 -3.51 10.24 0.67
CA ASP A 137 -4.65 9.81 1.47
C ASP A 137 -5.37 8.63 0.83
N VAL A 138 -5.63 7.62 1.62
CA VAL A 138 -6.29 6.40 1.18
C VAL A 138 -7.44 6.11 2.13
N PHE A 139 -8.59 5.76 1.58
CA PHE A 139 -9.75 5.36 2.36
C PHE A 139 -9.81 3.82 2.30
N LEU A 140 -9.72 3.19 3.46
CA LEU A 140 -9.74 1.73 3.54
C LEU A 140 -11.13 1.28 3.98
N ALA A 141 -11.96 0.96 2.99
CA ALA A 141 -13.34 0.52 3.27
C ALA A 141 -13.31 -0.92 3.76
N ASP A 142 -14.02 -1.19 4.86
CA ASP A 142 -14.05 -2.55 5.39
C ASP A 142 -15.17 -3.39 4.78
N SER A 143 -16.06 -2.78 4.02
CA SER A 143 -17.12 -3.52 3.34
C SER A 143 -17.62 -2.72 2.15
N GLY A 144 -18.33 -3.42 1.26
CA GLY A 144 -18.95 -2.74 0.11
C GLY A 144 -19.99 -1.73 0.54
N TYR A 145 -20.66 -2.01 1.65
CA TYR A 145 -21.65 -1.10 2.19
C TYR A 145 -21.00 0.22 2.63
N VAL A 146 -19.89 0.14 3.37
CA VAL A 146 -19.17 1.33 3.83
C VAL A 146 -18.72 2.16 2.64
N LEU A 147 -18.21 1.50 1.60
CA LEU A 147 -17.76 2.20 0.40
C LEU A 147 -18.93 2.88 -0.30
N SER A 148 -20.05 2.17 -0.49
CA SER A 148 -21.22 2.74 -1.13
C SER A 148 -21.77 3.94 -0.39
N MET A 149 -21.84 3.86 0.93
CA MET A 149 -22.31 4.96 1.73
C MET A 149 -21.42 6.18 1.64
N ALA A 150 -20.10 5.93 1.63
CA ALA A 150 -19.14 7.03 1.49
C ALA A 150 -19.32 7.72 0.14
N GLN A 151 -19.52 6.94 -0.92
CA GLN A 151 -19.72 7.50 -2.26
C GLN A 151 -21.01 8.31 -2.35
N GLN A 152 -22.06 7.87 -1.67
CA GLN A 152 -23.33 8.59 -1.68
C GLN A 152 -23.27 9.87 -0.85
N ASP A 153 -22.60 9.81 0.30
CA ASP A 153 -22.57 10.94 1.21
C ASP A 153 -21.62 12.05 0.76
N PHE A 154 -20.65 11.73 -0.08
CA PHE A 154 -19.63 12.68 -0.50
C PHE A 154 -19.52 12.68 -2.02
N GLU A 155 -20.41 13.39 -2.67
CA GLU A 155 -20.50 13.39 -4.14
C GLU A 155 -19.30 13.97 -4.83
N HIS A 156 -18.59 14.89 -4.18
CA HIS A 156 -17.46 15.55 -4.80
C HIS A 156 -16.13 14.84 -4.54
N ILE A 157 -16.17 13.69 -3.85
CA ILE A 157 -14.98 12.89 -3.62
C ILE A 157 -14.92 11.83 -4.71
N LYS A 158 -13.78 11.74 -5.39
CA LYS A 158 -13.55 10.70 -6.38
C LYS A 158 -12.78 9.57 -5.70
N PHE A 159 -13.23 8.36 -5.95
CA PHE A 159 -12.60 7.17 -5.35
C PHE A 159 -11.89 6.40 -6.45
N HIS A 160 -10.59 6.27 -6.34
CA HIS A 160 -9.78 5.53 -7.30
C HIS A 160 -9.29 4.24 -6.65
N PHE A 161 -9.35 3.15 -7.37
CA PHE A 161 -9.00 1.85 -6.80
C PHE A 161 -7.55 1.46 -7.07
N THR A 162 -6.81 2.30 -7.79
CA THR A 162 -5.38 2.13 -7.95
C THR A 162 -4.71 3.46 -7.66
N SER A 163 -3.41 3.43 -7.50
CA SER A 163 -2.67 4.65 -7.19
C SER A 163 -2.34 5.49 -8.43
N GLU A 164 -2.74 5.01 -9.58
CA GLU A 164 -2.53 5.78 -10.82
C GLU A 164 -3.81 6.51 -11.18
N PHE A 165 -3.76 7.80 -11.18
CA PHE A 165 -4.90 8.60 -11.61
C PHE A 165 -4.49 10.05 -11.85
#